data_54e4f4195e5a59b07e6e9bc9bef6ff81
#
_entry.id   54e4f4195e5a59b07e6e9bc9bef6ff81
#
_cell.length_a   1.000
_cell.length_b   1.000
_cell.length_c   1.000
_cell.angle_alpha   90.00
_cell.angle_beta   90.00
_cell.angle_gamma   90.00
#
_symmetry.space_group_name_H-M   'P 1'
#
loop_
_entity.id
_entity.type
_entity.pdbx_description
1 polymer ?
#
loop_
_entity_poly.entity_id
_entity_poly.type
_entity_poly.pdbx_seq_one_letter_code
_entity_poly.pdbx_strand_id
1 'polypeptide(L)'
;MLTKYHYIYHGNKIQIDMKEKKNERRAFLGKMALGLSSVVALPFLFSSKTKDEDNMEEVHPVKKIKALGFQWETADPFLFCVHHEDKYPKGNDAMGPDASLEGRSLGQDFIIKDGWRMYHGGTVPGFPGHPHRGFETITVVREGIVDHADSTGASGRYGNGDVQWMTAGKGVQHSEMFPLVSKEKENPMELFQIWLNLPKKSKMVEPHFAMLWNDTIPVIEEKDLDGKLSATIEIIAGTLKEENAPAPPPDSWANEKVNHVGIFNIKLEANSTFELEASVEGVNRTIYYYEGNDLKIQDLDIPFYHAAEVDPTKNLVIKNGDTVSKILVLQGMPIAEPVVQHGPFVMNTREEIQQAFEDYHATQYGGWPWEKYDMVHAREKKRFAKHADGMVELKEG
;
A
#
# COMPACT_ATOMS: atom_id res chain seq x y z
N MET A 1 -18.79 -9.84 6.13
CA MET A 1 -19.25 -9.32 7.44
C MET A 1 -17.98 -9.01 8.24
N LEU A 2 -17.50 -7.77 8.13
CA LEU A 2 -16.24 -7.31 8.73
C LEU A 2 -16.48 -7.01 10.19
N THR A 3 -15.83 -7.77 11.07
CA THR A 3 -15.86 -7.54 12.52
C THR A 3 -14.89 -6.41 12.82
N LYS A 4 -15.41 -5.25 13.24
CA LYS A 4 -14.59 -4.13 13.74
C LYS A 4 -13.93 -4.53 15.05
N TYR A 5 -12.61 -4.62 15.07
CA TYR A 5 -11.83 -4.74 16.30
C TYR A 5 -11.34 -3.37 16.75
N HIS A 6 -11.60 -3.02 17.99
CA HIS A 6 -11.03 -1.85 18.64
C HIS A 6 -9.81 -2.29 19.44
N TYR A 7 -8.65 -1.69 19.16
CA TYR A 7 -7.45 -1.86 19.97
C TYR A 7 -7.49 -0.84 21.10
N ILE A 8 -7.45 -1.32 22.34
CA ILE A 8 -7.31 -0.47 23.53
C ILE A 8 -5.88 -0.65 24.04
N TYR A 9 -5.06 0.39 23.87
CA TYR A 9 -3.74 0.49 24.47
C TYR A 9 -3.88 1.06 25.89
N HIS A 10 -3.68 0.24 26.90
CA HIS A 10 -3.44 0.70 28.27
C HIS A 10 -2.10 0.16 28.72
N GLY A 11 -1.12 1.05 28.86
CA GLY A 11 0.17 0.87 29.51
C GLY A 11 0.74 -0.55 29.45
N ASN A 12 1.70 -0.81 28.58
CA ASN A 12 2.57 -1.99 28.50
C ASN A 12 1.93 -3.40 28.54
N LYS A 13 0.63 -3.56 28.32
CA LYS A 13 -0.03 -4.87 28.17
C LYS A 13 -1.16 -4.80 27.16
N ILE A 14 -1.09 -5.64 26.12
CA ILE A 14 -2.22 -5.88 25.21
C ILE A 14 -3.17 -6.83 25.94
N GLN A 15 -4.34 -6.34 26.34
CA GLN A 15 -5.39 -7.17 26.92
C GLN A 15 -6.44 -7.43 25.83
N ILE A 16 -6.58 -8.69 25.42
CA ILE A 16 -7.57 -9.12 24.43
C ILE A 16 -8.83 -9.51 25.17
N ASP A 17 -9.91 -8.73 25.02
CA ASP A 17 -11.23 -9.09 25.54
C ASP A 17 -11.97 -9.96 24.50
N MET A 18 -11.96 -11.27 24.74
CA MET A 18 -12.71 -12.24 23.93
C MET A 18 -14.14 -12.37 24.46
N LYS A 19 -15.05 -11.53 24.01
CA LYS A 19 -16.49 -11.79 24.16
C LYS A 19 -17.00 -12.70 23.04
N GLU A 20 -17.01 -14.00 23.31
CA GLU A 20 -17.77 -14.98 22.55
C GLU A 20 -19.28 -14.67 22.62
N LYS A 21 -19.88 -14.30 21.49
CA LYS A 21 -21.34 -14.43 21.33
C LYS A 21 -21.63 -15.84 20.77
N LYS A 22 -21.98 -16.76 21.69
CA LYS A 22 -22.74 -17.97 21.36
C LYS A 22 -24.19 -17.57 21.04
N ASN A 23 -24.68 -18.11 19.96
CA ASN A 23 -26.04 -18.27 19.46
C ASN A 23 -26.35 -17.46 18.19
N GLU A 24 -26.35 -18.25 17.09
CA GLU A 24 -27.48 -18.34 16.14
C GLU A 24 -27.11 -19.29 15.00
N ARG A 25 -27.10 -20.59 15.34
CA ARG A 25 -27.23 -21.66 14.36
C ARG A 25 -28.59 -22.34 14.61
N ARG A 26 -29.63 -21.89 13.90
CA ARG A 26 -30.82 -22.70 13.54
C ARG A 26 -31.76 -21.85 12.71
N ALA A 27 -31.86 -22.21 11.45
CA ALA A 27 -32.96 -22.03 10.52
C ALA A 27 -32.50 -21.60 9.13
N PHE A 28 -32.03 -22.55 8.34
CA PHE A 28 -32.24 -22.53 6.88
C PHE A 28 -32.01 -23.93 6.32
N LEU A 29 -32.95 -24.83 6.64
CA LEU A 29 -33.16 -26.09 5.91
C LEU A 29 -34.66 -26.20 5.67
N GLY A 30 -35.06 -26.12 4.45
CA GLY A 30 -36.40 -26.50 4.04
C GLY A 30 -36.98 -25.64 2.91
N LYS A 31 -36.74 -26.07 1.67
CA LYS A 31 -37.73 -26.17 0.59
C LYS A 31 -37.02 -26.47 -0.74
N MET A 32 -36.79 -27.75 -0.96
CA MET A 32 -36.75 -28.34 -2.31
C MET A 32 -38.08 -29.07 -2.53
N ALA A 33 -38.82 -28.73 -3.57
CA ALA A 33 -39.81 -29.58 -4.16
C ALA A 33 -40.04 -29.14 -5.61
N LEU A 34 -39.57 -29.95 -6.54
CA LEU A 34 -40.27 -30.57 -7.68
C LEU A 34 -41.04 -29.67 -8.67
N GLY A 35 -40.59 -29.69 -9.90
CA GLY A 35 -41.33 -29.29 -11.07
C GLY A 35 -40.75 -29.96 -12.33
N LEU A 36 -41.30 -31.13 -12.69
CA LEU A 36 -40.95 -31.91 -13.88
C LEU A 36 -41.67 -31.36 -15.13
N SER A 37 -40.99 -31.55 -16.28
CA SER A 37 -41.48 -31.84 -17.64
C SER A 37 -42.11 -30.73 -18.46
N SER A 38 -41.50 -30.47 -19.63
CA SER A 38 -42.10 -30.84 -20.92
C SER A 38 -41.10 -30.63 -22.08
N VAL A 39 -40.75 -31.72 -22.73
CA VAL A 39 -40.03 -31.73 -24.01
C VAL A 39 -41.05 -31.44 -25.13
N VAL A 40 -40.78 -30.39 -25.91
CA VAL A 40 -41.45 -30.21 -27.23
C VAL A 40 -40.36 -30.11 -28.29
N ALA A 41 -40.30 -31.11 -29.12
CA ALA A 41 -39.50 -31.14 -30.34
C ALA A 41 -40.21 -30.37 -31.45
N LEU A 42 -39.51 -29.48 -32.13
CA LEU A 42 -39.91 -28.89 -33.40
C LEU A 42 -38.72 -28.85 -34.39
N PRO A 43 -38.98 -28.90 -35.69
CA PRO A 43 -38.07 -29.53 -36.65
C PRO A 43 -37.02 -28.56 -37.21
N PHE A 44 -35.93 -29.17 -37.65
CA PHE A 44 -34.86 -28.59 -38.46
C PHE A 44 -35.38 -27.92 -39.74
N LEU A 45 -35.10 -26.63 -39.88
CA LEU A 45 -35.05 -25.97 -41.17
C LEU A 45 -33.60 -25.56 -41.43
N PHE A 46 -32.99 -26.16 -42.42
CA PHE A 46 -31.72 -25.72 -42.99
C PHE A 46 -31.90 -24.31 -43.57
N SER A 47 -31.15 -23.35 -43.04
CA SER A 47 -30.93 -22.08 -43.71
C SER A 47 -29.44 -21.85 -43.92
N SER A 48 -29.15 -21.36 -45.07
CA SER A 48 -27.87 -21.15 -45.69
C SER A 48 -26.85 -20.38 -44.83
N LYS A 49 -25.59 -20.82 -44.89
CA LYS A 49 -24.41 -20.12 -44.39
C LYS A 49 -24.32 -18.69 -44.95
N THR A 50 -24.62 -17.71 -44.13
CA THR A 50 -23.99 -16.40 -44.23
C THR A 50 -22.67 -16.48 -43.42
N LYS A 51 -21.58 -16.04 -44.01
CA LYS A 51 -20.34 -15.79 -43.30
C LYS A 51 -20.65 -14.68 -42.29
N ASP A 52 -20.86 -15.04 -41.02
CA ASP A 52 -20.71 -14.13 -39.91
C ASP A 52 -19.22 -13.83 -39.79
N GLU A 53 -18.83 -12.65 -40.20
CA GLU A 53 -17.58 -12.04 -39.74
C GLU A 53 -17.72 -12.00 -38.22
N ASP A 54 -16.88 -12.76 -37.51
CA ASP A 54 -16.72 -12.70 -36.06
C ASP A 54 -16.36 -11.27 -35.66
N ASN A 55 -17.35 -10.45 -35.45
CA ASN A 55 -17.21 -9.20 -34.75
C ASN A 55 -17.05 -9.57 -33.25
N MET A 56 -15.84 -10.02 -32.86
CA MET A 56 -15.48 -10.11 -31.46
C MET A 56 -15.52 -8.68 -30.92
N GLU A 57 -16.58 -8.31 -30.21
CA GLU A 57 -16.60 -7.09 -29.41
C GLU A 57 -15.34 -7.10 -28.54
N GLU A 58 -14.45 -6.19 -28.76
CA GLU A 58 -13.22 -6.09 -27.98
C GLU A 58 -13.62 -5.79 -26.53
N VAL A 59 -13.39 -6.74 -25.63
CA VAL A 59 -13.75 -6.61 -24.22
C VAL A 59 -12.95 -5.43 -23.64
N HIS A 60 -13.66 -4.47 -23.05
CA HIS A 60 -13.05 -3.28 -22.46
C HIS A 60 -12.00 -3.68 -21.39
N PRO A 61 -10.79 -3.09 -21.41
CA PRO A 61 -9.71 -3.51 -20.50
C PRO A 61 -9.97 -3.20 -19.03
N VAL A 62 -10.85 -2.25 -18.69
CA VAL A 62 -11.26 -2.02 -17.29
C VAL A 62 -12.29 -3.07 -16.90
N LYS A 63 -11.90 -3.94 -15.96
CA LYS A 63 -12.73 -5.06 -15.48
C LYS A 63 -13.66 -4.65 -14.33
N LYS A 64 -13.22 -3.72 -13.49
CA LYS A 64 -13.95 -3.31 -12.30
C LYS A 64 -13.49 -1.94 -11.79
N ILE A 65 -14.44 -1.15 -11.29
CA ILE A 65 -14.17 0.13 -10.61
C ILE A 65 -14.70 0.03 -9.19
N LYS A 66 -13.91 0.50 -8.20
CA LYS A 66 -14.24 0.52 -6.78
C LYS A 66 -13.88 1.88 -6.17
N ALA A 67 -14.77 2.43 -5.33
CA ALA A 67 -14.43 3.59 -4.52
C ALA A 67 -13.32 3.27 -3.52
N LEU A 68 -12.40 4.20 -3.33
CA LEU A 68 -11.34 4.10 -2.32
C LEU A 68 -11.88 4.47 -0.94
N GLY A 69 -11.47 3.71 0.08
CA GLY A 69 -11.71 4.01 1.48
C GLY A 69 -10.44 4.55 2.16
N PHE A 70 -10.42 4.56 3.50
CA PHE A 70 -9.20 4.88 4.25
C PHE A 70 -8.10 3.84 3.96
N GLN A 71 -8.45 2.55 3.94
CA GLN A 71 -7.59 1.47 3.46
C GLN A 71 -8.05 1.09 2.05
N TRP A 72 -7.15 1.08 1.09
CA TRP A 72 -7.42 0.68 -0.27
C TRP A 72 -7.34 -0.84 -0.38
N GLU A 73 -8.37 -1.44 -0.95
CA GLU A 73 -8.34 -2.86 -1.30
C GLU A 73 -7.31 -3.07 -2.41
N THR A 74 -6.50 -4.10 -2.26
CA THR A 74 -5.48 -4.49 -3.24
C THR A 74 -5.70 -5.93 -3.70
N ALA A 75 -5.08 -6.28 -4.83
CA ALA A 75 -5.02 -7.65 -5.31
C ALA A 75 -3.70 -8.32 -4.90
N ASP A 76 -3.71 -9.64 -4.68
CA ASP A 76 -2.48 -10.44 -4.50
C ASP A 76 -1.45 -10.09 -5.62
N PRO A 77 -0.18 -9.78 -5.31
CA PRO A 77 0.53 -10.07 -4.06
C PRO A 77 0.44 -8.97 -2.97
N PHE A 78 -0.29 -7.89 -3.20
CA PHE A 78 -0.44 -6.83 -2.20
C PHE A 78 -1.56 -7.17 -1.20
N LEU A 79 -1.41 -6.71 0.04
CA LEU A 79 -2.36 -6.95 1.12
C LEU A 79 -3.27 -5.77 1.38
N PHE A 80 -2.72 -4.56 1.35
CA PHE A 80 -3.44 -3.30 1.32
C PHE A 80 -2.51 -2.12 0.98
N CYS A 81 -3.12 -0.97 0.74
CA CYS A 81 -2.45 0.32 0.66
C CYS A 81 -3.22 1.35 1.48
N VAL A 82 -2.52 2.28 2.10
CA VAL A 82 -3.12 3.46 2.74
C VAL A 82 -2.43 4.69 2.18
N HIS A 83 -3.21 5.69 1.80
CA HIS A 83 -2.74 7.02 1.44
C HIS A 83 -2.93 7.97 2.61
N HIS A 84 -1.84 8.50 3.13
CA HIS A 84 -1.83 9.51 4.18
C HIS A 84 -1.52 10.86 3.57
N GLU A 85 -2.40 11.81 3.78
CA GLU A 85 -2.22 13.22 3.44
C GLU A 85 -2.60 14.06 4.66
N ASP A 86 -1.64 14.82 5.18
CA ASP A 86 -1.80 15.63 6.38
C ASP A 86 -1.11 16.98 6.24
N LYS A 87 -1.85 18.05 6.47
CA LYS A 87 -1.37 19.44 6.42
C LYS A 87 -0.90 19.89 7.80
N TYR A 88 0.20 19.28 8.27
CA TYR A 88 0.72 19.60 9.59
C TYR A 88 1.15 21.05 9.71
N PRO A 89 0.87 21.68 10.87
CA PRO A 89 1.34 23.04 11.17
C PRO A 89 2.86 23.08 11.36
N LYS A 90 3.37 24.21 11.77
CA LYS A 90 4.75 24.37 12.25
C LYS A 90 5.05 23.40 13.38
N GLY A 91 6.31 22.98 13.47
CA GLY A 91 6.77 22.11 14.54
C GLY A 91 7.17 22.91 15.78
N ASN A 92 6.81 22.41 16.97
CA ASN A 92 7.28 22.91 18.25
C ASN A 92 8.69 22.36 18.60
N ASP A 93 9.21 22.66 19.79
CA ASP A 93 10.55 22.23 20.22
C ASP A 93 10.71 20.71 20.27
N ALA A 94 9.65 19.96 20.55
CA ALA A 94 9.63 18.50 20.56
C ALA A 94 9.39 17.88 19.15
N MET A 95 9.34 18.68 18.08
CA MET A 95 8.96 18.26 16.73
C MET A 95 7.51 17.72 16.62
N GLY A 96 6.66 18.02 17.58
CA GLY A 96 5.22 17.86 17.48
C GLY A 96 4.57 19.11 16.89
N PRO A 97 3.22 19.11 16.70
CA PRO A 97 2.49 20.27 16.19
C PRO A 97 2.58 21.49 17.12
N ASP A 98 2.90 22.65 16.57
CA ASP A 98 2.75 23.94 17.26
C ASP A 98 1.29 24.42 17.10
N ALA A 99 0.38 23.64 17.63
CA ALA A 99 -1.06 23.85 17.57
C ALA A 99 -1.76 23.15 18.74
N SER A 100 -3.01 23.55 19.02
CA SER A 100 -3.81 22.90 20.07
C SER A 100 -4.14 21.45 19.72
N LEU A 101 -3.92 20.56 20.68
CA LEU A 101 -4.32 19.14 20.63
C LEU A 101 -5.69 18.90 21.27
N GLU A 102 -6.38 19.95 21.72
CA GLU A 102 -7.70 19.83 22.37
C GLU A 102 -8.72 19.15 21.45
N GLY A 103 -9.45 18.19 22.00
CA GLY A 103 -10.48 17.42 21.29
C GLY A 103 -9.93 16.38 20.31
N ARG A 104 -8.62 16.07 20.34
CA ARG A 104 -8.02 14.93 19.62
C ARG A 104 -7.96 13.70 20.49
N SER A 105 -8.10 12.53 19.88
CA SER A 105 -8.00 11.24 20.57
C SER A 105 -6.54 10.75 20.52
N LEU A 106 -5.63 11.39 21.26
CA LEU A 106 -4.20 11.04 21.23
C LEU A 106 -3.99 9.54 21.46
N GLY A 107 -3.12 8.93 20.64
CA GLY A 107 -2.90 7.49 20.58
C GLY A 107 -3.85 6.73 19.64
N GLN A 108 -4.97 7.34 19.20
CA GLN A 108 -5.94 6.78 18.23
C GLN A 108 -6.61 7.87 17.39
N ASP A 109 -5.87 8.87 16.95
CA ASP A 109 -6.39 10.03 16.22
C ASP A 109 -6.33 9.80 14.71
N PHE A 110 -7.32 9.09 14.16
CA PHE A 110 -7.43 8.75 12.73
C PHE A 110 -8.44 9.60 11.98
N ILE A 111 -9.11 10.54 12.65
CA ILE A 111 -10.07 11.44 12.03
C ILE A 111 -9.37 12.75 11.72
N ILE A 112 -9.44 13.18 10.44
CA ILE A 112 -8.89 14.47 10.05
C ILE A 112 -9.60 15.59 10.82
N LYS A 113 -8.81 16.35 11.58
CA LYS A 113 -9.23 17.58 12.25
C LYS A 113 -8.20 18.66 11.93
N ASP A 114 -8.66 19.83 11.51
CA ASP A 114 -7.80 20.96 11.10
C ASP A 114 -6.79 20.58 9.97
N GLY A 115 -7.15 19.58 9.14
CA GLY A 115 -6.36 19.13 8.01
C GLY A 115 -5.28 18.08 8.32
N TRP A 116 -5.17 17.57 9.56
CA TRP A 116 -4.14 16.61 9.96
C TRP A 116 -4.58 15.67 11.09
N ARG A 117 -3.77 14.63 11.37
CA ARG A 117 -4.01 13.57 12.38
C ARG A 117 -2.75 13.31 13.20
N MET A 118 -2.92 12.87 14.45
CA MET A 118 -1.81 12.41 15.29
C MET A 118 -1.54 10.90 15.14
N TYR A 119 -2.48 10.15 14.59
CA TYR A 119 -2.46 8.69 14.53
C TYR A 119 -2.31 8.04 15.92
N HIS A 120 -1.27 7.26 16.15
CA HIS A 120 -0.93 6.71 17.46
C HIS A 120 0.05 7.58 18.25
N GLY A 121 0.51 8.67 17.67
CA GLY A 121 1.44 9.59 18.32
C GLY A 121 0.80 10.38 19.46
N GLY A 122 1.59 10.64 20.51
CA GLY A 122 1.19 11.48 21.64
C GLY A 122 1.73 12.89 21.55
N THR A 123 3.01 13.03 21.24
CA THR A 123 3.72 14.33 21.11
C THR A 123 4.04 14.60 19.65
N VAL A 124 4.64 13.64 18.96
CA VAL A 124 4.93 13.68 17.53
C VAL A 124 3.93 12.79 16.82
N PRO A 125 3.37 13.19 15.65
CA PRO A 125 2.49 12.32 14.88
C PRO A 125 3.21 11.04 14.42
N GLY A 126 2.44 9.99 14.14
CA GLY A 126 2.97 8.75 13.58
C GLY A 126 2.60 7.50 14.35
N PHE A 127 3.40 6.46 14.17
CA PHE A 127 3.17 5.12 14.68
C PHE A 127 4.33 4.69 15.58
N PRO A 128 4.20 4.85 16.92
CA PRO A 128 5.18 4.34 17.88
C PRO A 128 5.41 2.83 17.73
N GLY A 129 6.47 2.31 18.32
CA GLY A 129 6.90 0.93 18.20
C GLY A 129 5.77 -0.10 18.21
N HIS A 130 5.63 -0.82 17.11
CA HIS A 130 4.62 -1.85 16.86
C HIS A 130 5.22 -3.01 16.05
N PRO A 131 4.72 -4.25 16.25
CA PRO A 131 5.30 -5.43 15.61
C PRO A 131 4.71 -5.69 14.22
N HIS A 132 5.49 -6.43 13.38
CA HIS A 132 5.03 -7.05 12.14
C HIS A 132 5.65 -8.43 11.97
N ARG A 133 4.95 -9.34 11.25
CA ARG A 133 5.48 -10.65 10.84
C ARG A 133 4.85 -11.11 9.54
N GLY A 134 5.68 -11.70 8.65
CA GLY A 134 5.25 -12.49 7.51
C GLY A 134 4.88 -11.71 6.24
N PHE A 135 5.22 -10.44 6.16
CA PHE A 135 5.00 -9.57 5.01
C PHE A 135 6.02 -8.43 4.97
N GLU A 136 5.85 -7.53 4.03
CA GLU A 136 6.72 -6.37 3.82
C GLU A 136 5.91 -5.08 3.89
N THR A 137 6.52 -4.03 4.47
CA THR A 137 6.02 -2.67 4.41
C THR A 137 6.84 -1.85 3.41
N ILE A 138 6.17 -1.11 2.54
CA ILE A 138 6.79 -0.20 1.59
C ILE A 138 6.21 1.18 1.87
N THR A 139 7.02 2.03 2.51
CA THR A 139 6.65 3.39 2.91
C THR A 139 7.20 4.36 1.88
N VAL A 140 6.32 4.86 1.01
CA VAL A 140 6.66 5.80 -0.07
C VAL A 140 6.35 7.21 0.41
N VAL A 141 7.36 7.98 0.80
CA VAL A 141 7.17 9.34 1.33
C VAL A 141 7.25 10.36 0.20
N ARG A 142 6.10 10.87 -0.22
CA ARG A 142 5.99 11.86 -1.29
C ARG A 142 6.42 13.25 -0.84
N GLU A 143 5.95 13.64 0.34
CA GLU A 143 6.25 14.91 0.99
C GLU A 143 6.39 14.68 2.49
N GLY A 144 7.27 15.45 3.15
CA GLY A 144 7.52 15.34 4.59
C GLY A 144 8.65 14.38 4.94
N ILE A 145 8.76 14.07 6.23
CA ILE A 145 9.87 13.30 6.82
C ILE A 145 9.31 12.19 7.70
N VAL A 146 9.91 11.01 7.61
CA VAL A 146 9.67 9.87 8.48
C VAL A 146 10.95 9.51 9.24
N ASP A 147 10.83 9.33 10.55
CA ASP A 147 11.88 8.75 11.40
C ASP A 147 11.52 7.30 11.71
N HIS A 148 12.42 6.39 11.36
CA HIS A 148 12.34 4.97 11.62
C HIS A 148 13.31 4.54 12.71
N ALA A 149 12.88 3.63 13.57
CA ALA A 149 13.71 2.85 14.48
C ALA A 149 13.10 1.46 14.65
N ASP A 150 13.93 0.43 14.78
CA ASP A 150 13.43 -0.94 14.90
C ASP A 150 14.13 -1.81 15.96
N SER A 151 13.58 -3.01 16.19
CA SER A 151 14.06 -3.96 17.20
C SER A 151 15.39 -4.62 16.84
N THR A 152 15.88 -4.48 15.61
CA THR A 152 17.22 -4.96 15.20
C THR A 152 18.33 -3.96 15.54
N GLY A 153 17.97 -2.75 15.99
CA GLY A 153 18.88 -1.63 16.23
C GLY A 153 19.17 -0.81 14.97
N ALA A 154 18.45 -1.07 13.90
CA ALA A 154 18.49 -0.25 12.70
C ALA A 154 17.62 1.00 12.87
N SER A 155 17.95 2.08 12.16
CA SER A 155 17.21 3.34 12.22
C SER A 155 17.45 4.19 10.98
N GLY A 156 16.57 5.18 10.76
CA GLY A 156 16.71 6.05 9.60
C GLY A 156 15.84 7.30 9.69
N ARG A 157 16.21 8.29 8.88
CA ARG A 157 15.37 9.44 8.54
C ARG A 157 15.32 9.54 7.04
N TYR A 158 14.13 9.56 6.47
CA TYR A 158 13.91 9.59 5.03
C TYR A 158 12.66 10.40 4.69
N GLY A 159 12.52 10.83 3.45
CA GLY A 159 11.38 11.62 3.03
C GLY A 159 11.57 12.31 1.68
N ASN A 160 10.58 13.09 1.25
CA ASN A 160 10.62 13.89 0.02
C ASN A 160 11.04 13.07 -1.22
N GLY A 161 10.34 11.96 -1.46
CA GLY A 161 10.58 11.06 -2.58
C GLY A 161 11.36 9.79 -2.23
N ASP A 162 11.88 9.65 -1.00
CA ASP A 162 12.52 8.40 -0.57
C ASP A 162 11.49 7.32 -0.28
N VAL A 163 11.93 6.06 -0.36
CA VAL A 163 11.12 4.89 -0.04
C VAL A 163 11.89 3.96 0.90
N GLN A 164 11.27 3.58 2.02
CA GLN A 164 11.75 2.48 2.84
C GLN A 164 10.98 1.22 2.49
N TRP A 165 11.69 0.14 2.20
CA TRP A 165 11.13 -1.19 1.96
C TRP A 165 11.65 -2.15 3.02
N MET A 166 10.79 -2.55 3.96
CA MET A 166 11.15 -3.42 5.07
C MET A 166 10.49 -4.79 4.95
N THR A 167 11.30 -5.83 4.95
CA THR A 167 10.87 -7.22 5.13
C THR A 167 10.72 -7.50 6.62
N ALA A 168 9.50 -7.74 7.10
CA ALA A 168 9.28 -8.11 8.51
C ALA A 168 9.67 -9.56 8.80
N GLY A 169 9.60 -10.46 7.81
CA GLY A 169 10.05 -11.85 7.92
C GLY A 169 9.54 -12.55 9.16
N LYS A 170 10.43 -13.14 9.95
CA LYS A 170 10.12 -13.87 11.20
C LYS A 170 9.61 -13.00 12.34
N GLY A 171 9.69 -11.68 12.19
CA GLY A 171 9.16 -10.70 13.13
C GLY A 171 10.13 -9.57 13.44
N VAL A 172 9.62 -8.36 13.47
CA VAL A 172 10.31 -7.12 13.82
C VAL A 172 9.32 -6.19 14.52
N GLN A 173 9.80 -5.34 15.43
CA GLN A 173 9.08 -4.15 15.86
C GLN A 173 9.72 -2.94 15.23
N HIS A 174 8.92 -1.99 14.77
CA HIS A 174 9.43 -0.71 14.31
C HIS A 174 8.53 0.46 14.72
N SER A 175 9.09 1.66 14.68
CA SER A 175 8.34 2.91 14.78
C SER A 175 8.51 3.70 13.49
N GLU A 176 7.44 4.40 13.10
CA GLU A 176 7.41 5.34 11.98
C GLU A 176 6.82 6.65 12.49
N MET A 177 7.68 7.58 12.90
CA MET A 177 7.26 8.88 13.44
C MET A 177 7.40 9.96 12.37
N PHE A 178 6.54 10.96 12.43
CA PHE A 178 6.49 12.08 11.47
C PHE A 178 6.94 13.37 12.14
N PRO A 179 8.27 13.58 12.32
CA PRO A 179 8.79 14.76 13.01
C PRO A 179 8.54 16.03 12.22
N LEU A 180 7.89 17.01 12.83
CA LEU A 180 7.67 18.32 12.24
C LEU A 180 8.92 19.18 12.41
N VAL A 181 9.85 19.02 11.49
CA VAL A 181 11.21 19.59 11.63
C VAL A 181 11.24 21.10 11.41
N SER A 182 10.32 21.67 10.63
CA SER A 182 10.27 23.11 10.39
C SER A 182 9.48 23.84 11.49
N LYS A 183 10.12 24.81 12.14
CA LYS A 183 9.50 25.75 13.09
C LYS A 183 8.96 27.02 12.42
N GLU A 184 9.37 27.28 11.18
CA GLU A 184 9.07 28.54 10.49
C GLU A 184 7.90 28.44 9.53
N LYS A 185 7.73 27.25 8.93
CA LYS A 185 6.67 26.96 7.95
C LYS A 185 5.94 25.67 8.30
N GLU A 186 4.82 25.40 7.66
CA GLU A 186 4.09 24.15 7.74
C GLU A 186 4.96 22.95 7.34
N ASN A 187 4.57 21.77 7.81
CA ASN A 187 5.23 20.50 7.54
C ASN A 187 4.25 19.53 6.87
N PRO A 188 3.84 19.78 5.63
CA PRO A 188 2.92 18.86 4.96
C PRO A 188 3.52 17.46 4.85
N MET A 189 2.66 16.46 4.88
CA MET A 189 3.00 15.05 4.78
C MET A 189 2.11 14.37 3.75
N GLU A 190 2.71 13.71 2.77
CA GLU A 190 2.03 12.79 1.87
C GLU A 190 2.84 11.49 1.78
N LEU A 191 2.23 10.36 2.10
CA LEU A 191 2.88 9.05 1.95
C LEU A 191 1.88 7.94 1.61
N PHE A 192 2.40 6.90 0.96
CA PHE A 192 1.72 5.62 0.84
C PHE A 192 2.38 4.59 1.74
N GLN A 193 1.55 3.88 2.52
CA GLN A 193 1.95 2.67 3.22
C GLN A 193 1.38 1.47 2.47
N ILE A 194 2.24 0.73 1.79
CA ILE A 194 1.88 -0.42 0.97
C ILE A 194 2.36 -1.68 1.68
N TRP A 195 1.49 -2.68 1.80
CA TRP A 195 1.88 -3.99 2.32
C TRP A 195 1.94 -4.99 1.16
N LEU A 196 3.12 -5.58 0.99
CA LEU A 196 3.36 -6.66 0.04
C LEU A 196 3.50 -7.98 0.81
N ASN A 197 2.76 -9.01 0.39
CA ASN A 197 2.82 -10.31 1.04
C ASN A 197 4.12 -11.04 0.71
N LEU A 198 4.57 -11.89 1.62
CA LEU A 198 5.65 -12.84 1.39
C LEU A 198 5.07 -14.23 1.09
N PRO A 199 5.67 -15.00 0.16
CA PRO A 199 5.32 -16.41 0.01
C PRO A 199 5.72 -17.18 1.28
N LYS A 200 5.09 -18.32 1.53
CA LYS A 200 5.32 -19.14 2.73
C LYS A 200 6.81 -19.40 3.00
N LYS A 201 7.59 -19.66 1.95
CA LYS A 201 9.03 -19.91 2.03
C LYS A 201 9.83 -18.74 2.63
N SER A 202 9.33 -17.50 2.46
CA SER A 202 10.00 -16.27 2.90
C SER A 202 9.38 -15.63 4.16
N LYS A 203 8.27 -16.17 4.70
CA LYS A 203 7.61 -15.56 5.87
C LYS A 203 8.44 -15.61 7.16
N MET A 204 9.42 -16.48 7.23
CA MET A 204 10.27 -16.68 8.43
C MET A 204 11.74 -16.32 8.21
N VAL A 205 12.04 -15.54 7.17
CA VAL A 205 13.40 -15.01 6.92
C VAL A 205 13.78 -13.94 7.95
N GLU A 206 15.05 -13.59 8.04
CA GLU A 206 15.51 -12.50 8.90
C GLU A 206 14.90 -11.15 8.48
N PRO A 207 14.52 -10.28 9.42
CA PRO A 207 14.10 -8.92 9.11
C PRO A 207 15.21 -8.15 8.40
N HIS A 208 14.79 -7.34 7.43
CA HIS A 208 15.71 -6.54 6.63
C HIS A 208 15.00 -5.29 6.12
N PHE A 209 15.69 -4.18 5.92
CA PHE A 209 15.15 -3.09 5.13
C PHE A 209 16.15 -2.59 4.08
N ALA A 210 15.63 -2.12 2.97
CA ALA A 210 16.34 -1.36 1.96
C ALA A 210 15.82 0.08 1.93
N MET A 211 16.73 1.04 1.79
CA MET A 211 16.39 2.43 1.58
C MET A 211 16.57 2.76 0.10
N LEU A 212 15.46 3.08 -0.58
CA LEU A 212 15.47 3.54 -1.96
C LEU A 212 15.44 5.06 -1.93
N TRP A 213 16.58 5.66 -2.17
CA TRP A 213 16.71 7.11 -2.15
C TRP A 213 16.11 7.73 -3.41
N ASN A 214 15.46 8.87 -3.30
CA ASN A 214 14.78 9.54 -4.41
C ASN A 214 15.71 9.81 -5.61
N ASP A 215 17.00 10.06 -5.37
CA ASP A 215 18.00 10.27 -6.42
C ASP A 215 18.43 8.98 -7.15
N THR A 216 17.99 7.82 -6.65
CA THR A 216 18.24 6.50 -7.27
C THR A 216 16.98 5.88 -7.86
N ILE A 217 15.81 6.41 -7.56
CA ILE A 217 14.54 5.96 -8.13
C ILE A 217 14.42 6.56 -9.54
N PRO A 218 14.31 5.72 -10.59
CA PRO A 218 14.18 6.21 -11.96
C PRO A 218 12.89 7.01 -12.16
N VAL A 219 13.02 8.12 -12.87
CA VAL A 219 11.91 8.98 -13.26
C VAL A 219 11.88 9.09 -14.78
N ILE A 220 10.78 8.64 -15.39
CA ILE A 220 10.55 8.78 -16.83
C ILE A 220 9.68 10.02 -17.07
N GLU A 221 10.11 10.87 -17.99
CA GLU A 221 9.31 11.98 -18.53
C GLU A 221 8.76 11.59 -19.90
N GLU A 222 7.44 11.46 -20.01
CA GLU A 222 6.76 11.24 -21.28
C GLU A 222 6.35 12.57 -21.90
N LYS A 223 6.50 12.68 -23.20
CA LYS A 223 6.13 13.87 -23.95
C LYS A 223 5.16 13.50 -25.07
N ASP A 224 4.23 14.42 -25.37
CA ASP A 224 3.33 14.31 -26.50
C ASP A 224 4.06 14.57 -27.84
N LEU A 225 3.33 14.47 -28.95
CA LEU A 225 3.87 14.67 -30.29
C LEU A 225 4.42 16.10 -30.52
N ASP A 226 3.99 17.06 -29.75
CA ASP A 226 4.44 18.45 -29.80
C ASP A 226 5.66 18.69 -28.87
N GLY A 227 6.12 17.65 -28.16
CA GLY A 227 7.24 17.70 -27.24
C GLY A 227 6.91 18.28 -25.85
N LYS A 228 5.63 18.48 -25.55
CA LYS A 228 5.16 18.93 -24.25
C LYS A 228 5.09 17.75 -23.29
N LEU A 229 5.52 17.96 -22.02
CA LEU A 229 5.41 16.94 -20.97
C LEU A 229 3.96 16.48 -20.81
N SER A 230 3.72 15.19 -20.87
CA SER A 230 2.41 14.56 -20.70
C SER A 230 2.30 13.78 -19.39
N ALA A 231 3.37 13.09 -18.99
CA ALA A 231 3.41 12.33 -17.75
C ALA A 231 4.82 12.29 -17.15
N THR A 232 4.88 12.17 -15.82
CA THR A 232 6.09 11.86 -15.06
C THR A 232 5.85 10.60 -14.28
N ILE A 233 6.71 9.57 -14.44
CA ILE A 233 6.53 8.25 -13.86
C ILE A 233 7.73 7.94 -12.96
N GLU A 234 7.48 7.69 -11.68
CA GLU A 234 8.46 7.18 -10.73
C GLU A 234 8.34 5.67 -10.64
N ILE A 235 9.45 4.95 -10.86
CA ILE A 235 9.50 3.49 -10.85
C ILE A 235 10.07 3.03 -9.51
N ILE A 236 9.18 2.77 -8.55
CA ILE A 236 9.53 2.37 -7.18
C ILE A 236 9.86 0.88 -7.13
N ALA A 237 9.16 0.06 -7.89
CA ALA A 237 9.42 -1.38 -8.03
C ALA A 237 9.18 -1.83 -9.46
N GLY A 238 9.92 -2.85 -9.89
CA GLY A 238 9.74 -3.49 -11.19
C GLY A 238 10.41 -2.77 -12.34
N THR A 239 9.89 -2.99 -13.54
CA THR A 239 10.40 -2.44 -14.79
C THR A 239 9.25 -1.82 -15.57
N LEU A 240 9.48 -0.64 -16.13
CA LEU A 240 8.57 0.02 -17.06
C LEU A 240 9.41 0.72 -18.13
N LYS A 241 9.04 0.57 -19.41
CA LYS A 241 9.76 1.18 -20.55
C LYS A 241 11.27 0.97 -20.50
N GLU A 242 11.70 -0.26 -20.19
CA GLU A 242 13.10 -0.70 -20.08
C GLU A 242 13.87 -0.13 -18.86
N GLU A 243 13.30 0.84 -18.13
CA GLU A 243 13.88 1.34 -16.88
C GLU A 243 13.56 0.42 -15.71
N ASN A 244 14.56 0.15 -14.88
CA ASN A 244 14.45 -0.74 -13.73
C ASN A 244 14.50 0.04 -12.42
N ALA A 245 13.56 -0.24 -11.52
CA ALA A 245 13.63 0.23 -10.14
C ALA A 245 14.91 -0.24 -9.43
N PRO A 246 15.32 0.41 -8.34
CA PRO A 246 16.32 -0.12 -7.42
C PRO A 246 15.94 -1.51 -6.89
N ALA A 247 16.94 -2.29 -6.47
CA ALA A 247 16.69 -3.64 -5.98
C ALA A 247 15.84 -3.63 -4.70
N PRO A 248 14.77 -4.45 -4.62
CA PRO A 248 14.02 -4.66 -3.38
C PRO A 248 14.84 -5.48 -2.38
N PRO A 249 14.34 -5.69 -1.14
CA PRO A 249 14.94 -6.64 -0.20
C PRO A 249 15.12 -8.04 -0.82
N PRO A 250 16.17 -8.78 -0.45
CA PRO A 250 16.56 -10.02 -1.15
C PRO A 250 15.52 -11.14 -1.11
N ASP A 251 14.72 -11.21 -0.04
CA ASP A 251 13.69 -12.24 0.16
C ASP A 251 12.29 -11.81 -0.29
N SER A 252 12.18 -10.61 -0.86
CA SER A 252 10.93 -10.05 -1.38
C SER A 252 10.40 -10.84 -2.57
N TRP A 253 9.05 -10.92 -2.67
CA TRP A 253 8.39 -11.43 -3.88
C TRP A 253 8.77 -10.62 -5.12
N ALA A 254 9.07 -9.34 -4.95
CA ALA A 254 9.49 -8.44 -6.01
C ALA A 254 10.93 -8.69 -6.51
N ASN A 255 11.75 -9.43 -5.77
CA ASN A 255 13.14 -9.69 -6.17
C ASN A 255 13.25 -10.64 -7.37
N GLU A 256 12.26 -11.52 -7.55
CA GLU A 256 12.18 -12.42 -8.70
C GLU A 256 11.49 -11.71 -9.86
N LYS A 257 12.22 -11.33 -10.90
CA LYS A 257 11.68 -10.57 -12.06
C LYS A 257 10.47 -11.22 -12.72
N VAL A 258 10.39 -12.56 -12.70
CA VAL A 258 9.27 -13.33 -13.22
C VAL A 258 7.93 -13.04 -12.51
N ASN A 259 7.98 -12.47 -11.32
CA ASN A 259 6.79 -12.10 -10.55
C ASN A 259 6.19 -10.75 -10.99
N HIS A 260 6.87 -10.02 -11.86
CA HIS A 260 6.41 -8.77 -12.46
C HIS A 260 5.81 -7.76 -11.45
N VAL A 261 6.33 -7.76 -10.20
CA VAL A 261 5.90 -6.78 -9.21
C VAL A 261 6.29 -5.39 -9.66
N GLY A 262 5.31 -4.50 -9.76
CA GLY A 262 5.51 -3.11 -10.15
C GLY A 262 4.75 -2.17 -9.22
N ILE A 263 5.42 -1.09 -8.83
CA ILE A 263 4.84 0.03 -8.08
C ILE A 263 5.27 1.29 -8.84
N PHE A 264 4.30 1.92 -9.50
CA PHE A 264 4.54 3.12 -10.30
C PHE A 264 3.66 4.26 -9.80
N ASN A 265 4.29 5.37 -9.45
CA ASN A 265 3.55 6.59 -9.14
C ASN A 265 3.62 7.52 -10.35
N ILE A 266 2.48 7.89 -10.90
CA ILE A 266 2.36 8.58 -12.18
C ILE A 266 1.62 9.89 -11.99
N LYS A 267 2.27 10.99 -12.34
CA LYS A 267 1.69 12.31 -12.47
C LYS A 267 1.36 12.56 -13.93
N LEU A 268 0.12 12.91 -14.20
CA LEU A 268 -0.39 13.29 -15.53
C LEU A 268 -0.57 14.80 -15.61
N GLU A 269 -0.01 15.41 -16.62
CA GLU A 269 -0.20 16.85 -16.85
C GLU A 269 -1.62 17.17 -17.36
N ALA A 270 -2.07 18.41 -17.18
CA ALA A 270 -3.39 18.83 -17.63
C ALA A 270 -3.56 18.64 -19.15
N ASN A 271 -4.70 18.10 -19.56
CA ASN A 271 -5.08 17.80 -20.94
C ASN A 271 -4.11 16.84 -21.65
N SER A 272 -3.41 15.98 -20.90
CA SER A 272 -2.45 15.03 -21.43
C SER A 272 -3.08 13.68 -21.74
N THR A 273 -2.38 12.91 -22.55
CA THR A 273 -2.64 11.48 -22.80
C THR A 273 -1.38 10.71 -22.51
N PHE A 274 -1.52 9.59 -21.82
CA PHE A 274 -0.43 8.69 -21.45
C PHE A 274 -0.80 7.26 -21.82
N GLU A 275 0.14 6.49 -22.34
CA GLU A 275 -0.03 5.06 -22.62
C GLU A 275 0.74 4.24 -21.59
N LEU A 276 0.01 3.46 -20.78
CA LEU A 276 0.58 2.44 -19.90
C LEU A 276 0.69 1.13 -20.66
N GLU A 277 1.91 0.66 -20.86
CA GLU A 277 2.22 -0.57 -21.59
C GLU A 277 1.57 -1.80 -20.95
N ALA A 278 1.25 -2.79 -21.80
CA ALA A 278 0.84 -4.11 -21.37
C ALA A 278 1.95 -4.77 -20.51
N SER A 279 1.49 -5.63 -19.62
CA SER A 279 2.32 -6.59 -18.89
C SER A 279 2.03 -8.00 -19.41
N VAL A 280 2.31 -9.02 -18.61
CA VAL A 280 2.09 -10.40 -18.99
C VAL A 280 0.76 -10.95 -18.45
N GLU A 281 0.29 -12.01 -19.05
CA GLU A 281 -0.89 -12.75 -18.57
C GLU A 281 -0.64 -13.28 -17.14
N GLY A 282 -1.68 -13.29 -16.31
CA GLY A 282 -1.64 -13.76 -14.92
C GLY A 282 -1.28 -12.69 -13.89
N VAL A 283 -0.74 -11.56 -14.31
CA VAL A 283 -0.49 -10.41 -13.42
C VAL A 283 -1.81 -9.79 -12.98
N ASN A 284 -1.96 -9.46 -11.71
CA ASN A 284 -2.98 -8.52 -11.24
C ASN A 284 -2.47 -7.11 -11.43
N ARG A 285 -3.27 -6.21 -12.02
CA ARG A 285 -2.94 -4.78 -12.17
C ARG A 285 -4.13 -3.94 -11.76
N THR A 286 -3.87 -2.97 -10.87
CA THR A 286 -4.87 -2.00 -10.39
C THR A 286 -4.29 -0.59 -10.48
N ILE A 287 -5.09 0.33 -11.01
CA ILE A 287 -4.79 1.76 -11.09
C ILE A 287 -5.62 2.46 -10.03
N TYR A 288 -4.97 3.19 -9.12
CA TYR A 288 -5.59 3.96 -8.04
C TYR A 288 -5.52 5.44 -8.40
N TYR A 289 -6.67 6.03 -8.70
CA TYR A 289 -6.80 7.45 -9.02
C TYR A 289 -7.08 8.25 -7.75
N TYR A 290 -6.09 8.99 -7.26
CA TYR A 290 -6.14 9.61 -5.94
C TYR A 290 -6.07 11.15 -5.93
N GLU A 291 -5.66 11.79 -7.04
CA GLU A 291 -5.67 13.25 -7.20
C GLU A 291 -6.06 13.64 -8.61
N GLY A 292 -6.87 14.70 -8.75
CA GLY A 292 -7.36 15.22 -10.03
C GLY A 292 -8.87 15.40 -10.07
N ASN A 293 -9.44 15.73 -11.25
CA ASN A 293 -10.88 15.97 -11.40
C ASN A 293 -11.55 15.23 -12.57
N ASP A 294 -10.78 14.76 -13.54
CA ASP A 294 -11.30 14.04 -14.72
C ASP A 294 -10.23 13.09 -15.26
N LEU A 295 -10.51 11.80 -15.24
CA LEU A 295 -9.63 10.76 -15.74
C LEU A 295 -10.42 9.73 -16.53
N LYS A 296 -9.91 9.34 -17.70
CA LYS A 296 -10.46 8.23 -18.49
C LYS A 296 -9.39 7.17 -18.73
N ILE A 297 -9.81 5.91 -18.68
CA ILE A 297 -9.01 4.78 -19.20
C ILE A 297 -9.71 4.27 -20.44
N GLN A 298 -9.05 4.34 -21.57
CA GLN A 298 -9.67 4.27 -22.90
C GLN A 298 -10.75 5.38 -23.01
N ASP A 299 -12.00 5.01 -23.15
CA ASP A 299 -13.13 5.95 -23.21
C ASP A 299 -14.03 5.89 -21.97
N LEU A 300 -13.64 5.11 -20.93
CA LEU A 300 -14.38 4.95 -19.69
C LEU A 300 -13.96 5.96 -18.64
N ASP A 301 -14.90 6.73 -18.14
CA ASP A 301 -14.66 7.66 -17.03
C ASP A 301 -14.34 6.91 -15.73
N ILE A 302 -13.24 7.30 -15.08
CA ILE A 302 -12.86 6.81 -13.76
C ILE A 302 -13.18 7.89 -12.74
N PRO A 303 -14.15 7.65 -11.83
CA PRO A 303 -14.51 8.66 -10.84
C PRO A 303 -13.32 8.99 -9.92
N PHE A 304 -13.26 10.24 -9.47
CA PHE A 304 -12.24 10.66 -8.51
C PHE A 304 -12.26 9.76 -7.26
N TYR A 305 -11.09 9.45 -6.74
CA TYR A 305 -10.85 8.58 -5.58
C TYR A 305 -11.41 7.16 -5.76
N HIS A 306 -11.14 6.57 -6.93
CA HIS A 306 -11.51 5.19 -7.26
C HIS A 306 -10.32 4.39 -7.77
N ALA A 307 -10.39 3.09 -7.59
CA ALA A 307 -9.50 2.10 -8.19
C ALA A 307 -10.13 1.47 -9.42
N ALA A 308 -9.32 1.22 -10.45
CA ALA A 308 -9.70 0.46 -11.64
C ALA A 308 -8.85 -0.82 -11.72
N GLU A 309 -9.48 -2.00 -11.58
CA GLU A 309 -8.88 -3.28 -11.91
C GLU A 309 -8.88 -3.43 -13.43
N VAL A 310 -7.73 -3.70 -14.04
CA VAL A 310 -7.57 -3.68 -15.51
C VAL A 310 -7.00 -5.00 -16.04
N ASP A 311 -7.19 -5.23 -17.34
CA ASP A 311 -6.50 -6.30 -18.04
C ASP A 311 -5.03 -5.96 -18.23
N PRO A 312 -4.09 -6.69 -17.59
CA PRO A 312 -2.68 -6.38 -17.68
C PRO A 312 -2.10 -6.63 -19.08
N THR A 313 -2.75 -7.43 -19.90
CA THR A 313 -2.26 -7.82 -21.25
C THR A 313 -2.58 -6.77 -22.33
N LYS A 314 -3.25 -5.69 -21.96
CA LYS A 314 -3.63 -4.61 -22.86
C LYS A 314 -2.85 -3.35 -22.58
N ASN A 315 -2.45 -2.63 -23.63
CA ASN A 315 -2.01 -1.24 -23.50
C ASN A 315 -3.22 -0.38 -23.08
N LEU A 316 -2.99 0.52 -22.15
CA LEU A 316 -4.04 1.39 -21.63
C LEU A 316 -3.77 2.84 -21.99
N VAL A 317 -4.65 3.43 -22.78
CA VAL A 317 -4.63 4.87 -23.05
C VAL A 317 -5.35 5.58 -21.90
N ILE A 318 -4.61 6.39 -21.15
CA ILE A 318 -5.11 7.18 -20.02
C ILE A 318 -5.16 8.63 -20.47
N LYS A 319 -6.37 9.22 -20.46
CA LYS A 319 -6.61 10.61 -20.82
C LYS A 319 -6.93 11.41 -19.57
N ASN A 320 -6.24 12.52 -19.40
CA ASN A 320 -6.41 13.42 -18.26
C ASN A 320 -7.19 14.69 -18.64
N GLY A 321 -7.99 15.20 -17.69
CA GLY A 321 -8.74 16.44 -17.83
C GLY A 321 -7.88 17.71 -17.70
N ASP A 322 -8.51 18.82 -17.36
CA ASP A 322 -7.91 20.16 -17.36
C ASP A 322 -7.05 20.50 -16.14
N THR A 323 -6.93 19.58 -15.19
CA THR A 323 -6.04 19.67 -14.02
C THR A 323 -5.02 18.55 -14.01
N VAL A 324 -3.94 18.72 -13.24
CA VAL A 324 -3.00 17.63 -12.96
C VAL A 324 -3.72 16.50 -12.25
N SER A 325 -3.44 15.27 -12.64
CA SER A 325 -3.90 14.07 -11.94
C SER A 325 -2.74 13.21 -11.49
N LYS A 326 -2.95 12.46 -10.39
CA LYS A 326 -1.99 11.46 -9.91
C LYS A 326 -2.67 10.11 -9.78
N ILE A 327 -1.95 9.08 -10.20
CA ILE A 327 -2.36 7.69 -10.08
C ILE A 327 -1.21 6.85 -9.50
N LEU A 328 -1.56 5.87 -8.67
CA LEU A 328 -0.66 4.82 -8.24
C LEU A 328 -1.01 3.53 -8.97
N VAL A 329 -0.04 2.87 -9.57
CA VAL A 329 -0.22 1.56 -10.21
C VAL A 329 0.45 0.49 -9.33
N LEU A 330 -0.34 -0.49 -8.89
CA LEU A 330 0.16 -1.69 -8.23
C LEU A 330 -0.10 -2.89 -9.13
N GLN A 331 0.96 -3.65 -9.42
CA GLN A 331 0.85 -4.87 -10.21
C GLN A 331 1.79 -5.97 -9.70
N GLY A 332 1.46 -7.22 -10.01
CA GLY A 332 2.34 -8.37 -9.75
C GLY A 332 1.65 -9.69 -9.98
N MET A 333 2.45 -10.73 -10.21
CA MET A 333 1.97 -12.11 -10.19
C MET A 333 1.44 -12.43 -8.79
N PRO A 334 0.24 -13.01 -8.67
CA PRO A 334 -0.26 -13.46 -7.39
C PRO A 334 0.65 -14.54 -6.79
N ILE A 335 0.84 -14.48 -5.47
CA ILE A 335 1.51 -15.56 -4.72
C ILE A 335 0.63 -16.81 -4.72
N ALA A 336 -0.70 -16.62 -4.76
CA ALA A 336 -1.70 -17.66 -4.83
C ALA A 336 -1.62 -18.68 -3.67
N GLU A 337 -1.16 -18.26 -2.51
CA GLU A 337 -1.15 -19.03 -1.27
C GLU A 337 -2.26 -18.57 -0.32
N PRO A 338 -2.72 -19.42 0.62
CA PRO A 338 -3.67 -18.98 1.65
C PRO A 338 -3.12 -17.82 2.47
N VAL A 339 -3.96 -16.82 2.75
CA VAL A 339 -3.62 -15.66 3.57
C VAL A 339 -4.51 -15.60 4.79
N VAL A 340 -3.91 -15.62 5.98
CA VAL A 340 -4.58 -15.35 7.25
C VAL A 340 -3.91 -14.14 7.89
N GLN A 341 -4.69 -13.08 8.07
CA GLN A 341 -4.24 -11.86 8.72
C GLN A 341 -4.95 -11.67 10.04
N HIS A 342 -4.20 -11.33 11.09
CA HIS A 342 -4.75 -10.87 12.36
C HIS A 342 -3.85 -9.77 12.93
N GLY A 343 -4.42 -8.54 12.94
CA GLY A 343 -3.67 -7.36 13.34
C GLY A 343 -2.40 -7.19 12.50
N PRO A 344 -1.22 -7.09 13.14
CA PRO A 344 0.04 -6.81 12.48
C PRO A 344 0.75 -8.07 11.94
N PHE A 345 0.08 -9.23 11.92
CA PHE A 345 0.66 -10.50 11.49
C PHE A 345 -0.08 -11.08 10.30
N VAL A 346 0.68 -11.55 9.31
CA VAL A 346 0.16 -12.17 8.09
C VAL A 346 0.87 -13.48 7.83
N MET A 347 0.14 -14.59 7.98
CA MET A 347 0.65 -15.95 7.83
C MET A 347 -0.24 -16.75 6.86
N ASN A 348 0.03 -18.04 6.70
CA ASN A 348 -0.77 -18.90 5.82
C ASN A 348 -1.88 -19.65 6.57
N THR A 349 -1.74 -19.85 7.90
CA THR A 349 -2.74 -20.57 8.71
C THR A 349 -3.04 -19.82 10.02
N ARG A 350 -4.14 -20.22 10.68
CA ARG A 350 -4.53 -19.66 11.99
C ARG A 350 -3.56 -20.08 13.10
N GLU A 351 -3.02 -21.29 13.00
CA GLU A 351 -2.04 -21.83 13.93
C GLU A 351 -0.74 -21.03 13.86
N GLU A 352 -0.31 -20.66 12.65
CA GLU A 352 0.87 -19.80 12.45
C GLU A 352 0.62 -18.37 13.00
N ILE A 353 -0.58 -17.84 12.91
CA ILE A 353 -0.95 -16.56 13.56
C ILE A 353 -0.90 -16.68 15.08
N GLN A 354 -1.43 -17.78 15.66
CA GLN A 354 -1.35 -18.00 17.09
C GLN A 354 0.11 -18.08 17.55
N GLN A 355 0.95 -18.82 16.83
CA GLN A 355 2.39 -18.88 17.09
C GLN A 355 3.06 -17.51 17.01
N ALA A 356 2.65 -16.65 16.06
CA ALA A 356 3.19 -15.28 15.93
C ALA A 356 2.91 -14.45 17.20
N PHE A 357 1.72 -14.57 17.78
CA PHE A 357 1.38 -13.91 19.06
C PHE A 357 2.18 -14.48 20.22
N GLU A 358 2.30 -15.79 20.32
CA GLU A 358 3.07 -16.48 21.37
C GLU A 358 4.53 -16.05 21.33
N ASP A 359 5.16 -16.07 20.14
CA ASP A 359 6.54 -15.63 19.94
C ASP A 359 6.72 -14.14 20.30
N TYR A 360 5.78 -13.29 19.89
CA TYR A 360 5.84 -11.88 20.22
C TYR A 360 5.73 -11.64 21.74
N HIS A 361 4.81 -12.33 22.42
CA HIS A 361 4.70 -12.25 23.87
C HIS A 361 5.96 -12.72 24.60
N ALA A 362 6.60 -13.76 24.09
CA ALA A 362 7.80 -14.34 24.70
C ALA A 362 9.07 -13.52 24.46
N THR A 363 9.23 -12.95 23.25
CA THR A 363 10.51 -12.40 22.79
C THR A 363 10.47 -10.91 22.44
N GLN A 364 9.27 -10.32 22.26
CA GLN A 364 9.05 -8.98 21.70
C GLN A 364 9.83 -8.77 20.39
N TYR A 365 10.02 -9.85 19.60
CA TYR A 365 10.83 -9.90 18.38
C TYR A 365 12.20 -9.21 18.52
N GLY A 366 12.94 -9.54 19.58
CA GLY A 366 14.25 -8.99 19.90
C GLY A 366 14.23 -7.85 20.93
N GLY A 367 13.04 -7.41 21.35
CA GLY A 367 12.88 -6.31 22.31
C GLY A 367 12.89 -4.93 21.64
N TRP A 368 13.15 -3.90 22.44
CA TRP A 368 13.21 -2.52 21.95
C TRP A 368 14.49 -1.84 22.47
N PRO A 369 15.50 -1.67 21.62
CA PRO A 369 16.82 -1.17 22.07
C PRO A 369 16.88 0.35 22.25
N TRP A 370 15.78 1.07 22.10
CA TRP A 370 15.69 2.52 22.15
C TRP A 370 15.05 3.00 23.46
N GLU A 371 15.33 4.26 23.85
CA GLU A 371 14.79 4.82 25.09
C GLU A 371 13.26 4.95 25.07
N LYS A 372 12.68 5.18 23.89
CA LYS A 372 11.24 5.44 23.69
C LYS A 372 10.69 4.67 22.51
N TYR A 373 9.40 4.29 22.58
CA TYR A 373 8.69 3.68 21.47
C TYR A 373 8.34 4.67 20.33
N ASP A 374 8.24 5.97 20.66
CA ASP A 374 8.02 7.09 19.75
C ASP A 374 9.35 7.78 19.39
N MET A 375 10.37 7.00 19.03
CA MET A 375 11.72 7.46 18.74
C MET A 375 11.73 8.45 17.58
N VAL A 376 12.31 9.62 17.79
CA VAL A 376 12.62 10.61 16.74
C VAL A 376 14.10 11.01 16.85
N HIS A 377 14.70 11.30 15.71
CA HIS A 377 16.09 11.76 15.65
C HIS A 377 16.19 13.25 15.92
N ALA A 378 17.40 13.73 16.28
CA ALA A 378 17.64 15.15 16.49
C ALA A 378 17.19 15.98 15.27
N ARG A 379 16.63 17.16 15.48
CA ARG A 379 16.07 18.02 14.42
C ARG A 379 17.03 18.25 13.27
N GLU A 380 18.29 18.47 13.58
CA GLU A 380 19.37 18.80 12.64
C GLU A 380 19.88 17.57 11.86
N LYS A 381 19.44 16.37 12.26
CA LYS A 381 19.85 15.14 11.58
C LYS A 381 19.31 15.13 10.16
N LYS A 382 20.19 14.99 9.19
CA LYS A 382 19.86 14.84 7.77
C LYS A 382 19.33 13.44 7.48
N ARG A 383 18.90 13.19 6.25
CA ARG A 383 18.46 11.86 5.80
C ARG A 383 19.60 10.86 5.93
N PHE A 384 19.29 9.68 6.44
CA PHE A 384 20.27 8.60 6.64
C PHE A 384 19.53 7.26 6.82
N ALA A 385 20.27 6.17 6.60
CA ALA A 385 19.89 4.83 7.02
C ALA A 385 21.06 4.21 7.79
N LYS A 386 20.77 3.64 8.96
CA LYS A 386 21.70 2.80 9.72
C LYS A 386 21.11 1.40 9.75
N HIS A 387 21.78 0.46 9.11
CA HIS A 387 21.38 -0.95 9.05
C HIS A 387 21.76 -1.72 10.31
N ALA A 388 21.15 -2.91 10.50
CA ALA A 388 21.40 -3.76 11.67
C ALA A 388 22.85 -4.24 11.79
N ASP A 389 23.57 -4.37 10.69
CA ASP A 389 25.01 -4.71 10.63
C ASP A 389 25.93 -3.52 10.95
N GLY A 390 25.36 -2.35 11.18
CA GLY A 390 26.10 -1.12 11.48
C GLY A 390 26.50 -0.29 10.25
N MET A 391 26.21 -0.74 9.03
CA MET A 391 26.39 0.07 7.83
C MET A 391 25.54 1.33 7.92
N VAL A 392 26.09 2.46 7.49
CA VAL A 392 25.42 3.76 7.51
C VAL A 392 25.47 4.39 6.13
N GLU A 393 24.28 4.73 5.62
CA GLU A 393 24.12 5.55 4.44
C GLU A 393 23.78 6.98 4.87
N LEU A 394 24.43 7.97 4.28
CA LEU A 394 24.16 9.39 4.53
C LEU A 394 23.73 10.05 3.22
N LYS A 395 22.70 10.88 3.30
CA LYS A 395 22.24 11.69 2.17
C LYS A 395 22.33 13.17 2.51
N GLU A 396 22.89 13.91 1.59
CA GLU A 396 22.96 15.36 1.72
C GLU A 396 21.60 15.96 1.34
N GLY A 397 21.07 16.81 2.21
CA GLY A 397 20.05 17.82 2.02
C GLY A 397 18.65 17.45 1.68
#